data_e3fc17847e821c47779ffc3238ccb113
#
_entry.id   e3fc17847e821c47779ffc3238ccb113
#
_cell.length_a   1.000
_cell.length_b   1.000
_cell.length_c   1.000
_cell.angle_alpha   90.00
_cell.angle_beta   90.00
_cell.angle_gamma   90.00
#
_symmetry.space_group_name_H-M   'P 1'
#
loop_
_entity.id
_entity.type
_entity.pdbx_description
1 polymer ?
#
loop_
_entity_poly.entity_id
_entity_poly.type
_entity_poly.pdbx_seq_one_letter_code
_entity_poly.pdbx_strand_id
1 'polypeptide(L)'
;MKFSIKLVGILAMLIMVLIAAVPAGADSGKPSVAVSDFKVAPSVLMPGDTATVTITVSNPNKALAGDTTSDSNTYNYGTGSSMGTSITHSQTTTTSSTNTPDGAVYLKEVTLLADSPLHVTSKNFNDVGRMGMGDSAQFTFTIQADSGVADGIYPMTLKIRTDDSDIYLNYPLTVQISSASLKVVINDAPKAFSTAKSSVTLDIVNLRPNGVDAVSVVPTGSDFTFKPVQEYIVGSIGAGELYTVQFDVTAKNSTFSGNPSFKVVYMNGHNWHETAPITVYSDHSAAVAAPSGAGDNSLMYLLGIIVLAAIVLGGIFLYMRSKRSNR
;
A
#
# COMPACT_ATOMS: atom_id res chain seq x y z
N MET A 1 23.22 -4.54 20.47
CA MET A 1 23.56 -4.51 19.03
C MET A 1 22.45 -3.77 18.30
N LYS A 2 22.69 -2.53 17.86
CA LYS A 2 21.68 -1.73 17.13
C LYS A 2 21.81 -2.08 15.65
N PHE A 3 20.98 -3.00 15.15
CA PHE A 3 20.87 -3.22 13.70
C PHE A 3 20.14 -2.05 13.07
N SER A 4 20.80 -1.37 12.14
CA SER A 4 20.25 -0.20 11.45
C SER A 4 19.14 -0.63 10.50
N ILE A 5 17.92 -0.15 10.75
CA ILE A 5 16.71 -0.37 9.92
C ILE A 5 16.93 0.00 8.44
N LYS A 6 17.91 0.86 8.14
CA LYS A 6 18.29 1.24 6.77
C LYS A 6 18.89 0.08 5.95
N LEU A 7 19.49 -0.92 6.59
CA LEU A 7 20.12 -2.05 5.89
C LEU A 7 19.08 -3.06 5.38
N VAL A 8 17.96 -3.22 6.09
CA VAL A 8 16.87 -4.15 5.73
C VAL A 8 16.11 -3.63 4.51
N GLY A 9 15.90 -2.33 4.41
CA GLY A 9 15.23 -1.72 3.25
C GLY A 9 16.04 -1.84 1.96
N ILE A 10 17.36 -1.71 2.03
CA ILE A 10 18.26 -1.85 0.87
C ILE A 10 18.34 -3.32 0.42
N LEU A 11 18.30 -4.28 1.35
CA LEU A 11 18.33 -5.71 1.02
C LEU A 11 17.01 -6.15 0.35
N ALA A 12 15.86 -5.63 0.78
CA ALA A 12 14.56 -5.90 0.15
C ALA A 12 14.48 -5.32 -1.26
N MET A 13 15.06 -4.13 -1.50
CA MET A 13 15.11 -3.50 -2.82
C MET A 13 16.07 -4.23 -3.77
N LEU A 14 17.17 -4.81 -3.25
CA LEU A 14 18.14 -5.56 -4.04
C LEU A 14 17.59 -6.92 -4.50
N ILE A 15 16.71 -7.54 -3.71
CA ILE A 15 16.07 -8.81 -4.09
C ILE A 15 15.02 -8.60 -5.20
N MET A 16 14.36 -7.45 -5.26
CA MET A 16 13.43 -7.12 -6.35
C MET A 16 14.12 -6.91 -7.71
N VAL A 17 15.39 -6.50 -7.72
CA VAL A 17 16.15 -6.26 -8.96
C VAL A 17 16.76 -7.55 -9.54
N LEU A 18 16.94 -8.61 -8.73
CA LEU A 18 17.62 -9.83 -9.18
C LEU A 18 16.73 -10.79 -9.97
N ILE A 19 15.41 -10.57 -10.06
CA ILE A 19 14.48 -11.44 -10.80
C ILE A 19 14.39 -11.06 -12.29
N ALA A 20 15.00 -9.95 -12.71
CA ALA A 20 14.86 -9.39 -14.07
C ALA A 20 15.82 -9.94 -15.12
N ALA A 21 16.63 -10.96 -14.86
CA ALA A 21 17.60 -11.44 -15.84
C ALA A 21 17.66 -12.97 -15.91
N VAL A 22 16.60 -13.58 -16.44
CA VAL A 22 16.77 -14.88 -17.13
C VAL A 22 16.95 -14.53 -18.62
N PRO A 23 18.15 -14.68 -19.21
CA PRO A 23 18.26 -14.63 -20.65
C PRO A 23 17.51 -15.86 -21.20
N ALA A 24 16.31 -15.65 -21.70
CA ALA A 24 15.68 -16.62 -22.57
C ALA A 24 16.62 -16.78 -23.75
N GLY A 25 17.27 -17.94 -23.85
CA GLY A 25 18.03 -18.29 -25.04
C GLY A 25 17.10 -18.19 -26.24
N ALA A 26 17.25 -17.14 -27.02
CA ALA A 26 16.50 -16.94 -28.23
C ALA A 26 16.93 -18.00 -29.21
N ASP A 27 16.11 -19.05 -29.33
CA ASP A 27 16.15 -19.96 -30.51
C ASP A 27 15.75 -19.05 -31.69
N SER A 28 16.75 -18.71 -32.52
CA SER A 28 16.62 -17.75 -33.58
C SER A 28 15.62 -18.25 -34.62
N GLY A 29 14.39 -17.77 -34.58
CA GLY A 29 13.43 -17.94 -35.61
C GLY A 29 11.99 -18.33 -35.24
N LYS A 30 11.70 -18.64 -33.97
CA LYS A 30 10.31 -18.91 -33.54
C LYS A 30 9.70 -17.69 -32.88
N PRO A 31 8.46 -17.33 -33.23
CA PRO A 31 7.72 -16.31 -32.55
C PRO A 31 7.67 -16.61 -31.05
N SER A 32 8.02 -15.66 -30.22
CA SER A 32 8.05 -15.84 -28.76
C SER A 32 7.21 -14.78 -28.07
N VAL A 33 6.68 -15.10 -26.92
CA VAL A 33 6.03 -14.13 -26.02
C VAL A 33 6.76 -14.09 -24.69
N ALA A 34 6.79 -12.92 -24.08
CA ALA A 34 7.41 -12.71 -22.78
C ALA A 34 6.49 -11.88 -21.89
N VAL A 35 6.54 -12.14 -20.60
CA VAL A 35 5.94 -11.23 -19.62
C VAL A 35 6.86 -10.04 -19.46
N SER A 36 6.41 -8.86 -19.85
CA SER A 36 7.18 -7.62 -19.81
C SER A 36 6.91 -6.79 -18.55
N ASP A 37 5.73 -6.96 -17.93
CA ASP A 37 5.37 -6.27 -16.68
C ASP A 37 4.37 -7.11 -15.87
N PHE A 38 4.44 -6.97 -14.54
CA PHE A 38 3.56 -7.63 -13.59
C PHE A 38 3.30 -6.73 -12.39
N LYS A 39 2.03 -6.50 -12.09
CA LYS A 39 1.60 -5.64 -10.99
C LYS A 39 0.43 -6.24 -10.23
N VAL A 40 0.48 -6.17 -8.91
CA VAL A 40 -0.61 -6.55 -8.00
C VAL A 40 -1.08 -5.31 -7.24
N ALA A 41 -2.38 -5.10 -7.18
CA ALA A 41 -3.00 -4.01 -6.43
C ALA A 41 -4.12 -4.55 -5.52
N PRO A 42 -3.98 -4.44 -4.18
CA PRO A 42 -2.84 -3.88 -3.43
C PRO A 42 -1.57 -4.72 -3.57
N SER A 43 -0.38 -4.12 -3.41
CA SER A 43 0.90 -4.82 -3.58
C SER A 43 1.17 -5.90 -2.52
N VAL A 44 0.54 -5.77 -1.36
CA VAL A 44 0.54 -6.75 -0.27
C VAL A 44 -0.89 -6.94 0.20
N LEU A 45 -1.39 -8.17 0.11
CA LEU A 45 -2.72 -8.54 0.56
C LEU A 45 -2.76 -8.74 2.08
N MET A 46 -3.94 -8.59 2.65
CA MET A 46 -4.28 -9.16 3.96
C MET A 46 -5.01 -10.49 3.78
N PRO A 47 -5.05 -11.34 4.81
CA PRO A 47 -5.93 -12.50 4.81
C PRO A 47 -7.38 -12.09 4.51
N GLY A 48 -7.99 -12.76 3.52
CA GLY A 48 -9.34 -12.47 3.03
C GLY A 48 -9.43 -11.43 1.93
N ASP A 49 -8.35 -10.71 1.60
CA ASP A 49 -8.33 -9.67 0.58
C ASP A 49 -8.52 -10.21 -0.83
N THR A 50 -9.12 -9.37 -1.66
CA THR A 50 -9.07 -9.49 -3.10
C THR A 50 -8.03 -8.53 -3.69
N ALA A 51 -7.39 -8.94 -4.77
CA ALA A 51 -6.45 -8.09 -5.51
C ALA A 51 -6.64 -8.20 -7.01
N THR A 52 -6.28 -7.13 -7.68
CA THR A 52 -6.18 -7.07 -9.13
C THR A 52 -4.74 -7.36 -9.56
N VAL A 53 -4.56 -8.36 -10.41
CA VAL A 53 -3.27 -8.74 -11.00
C VAL A 53 -3.28 -8.28 -12.45
N THR A 54 -2.41 -7.35 -12.78
CA THR A 54 -2.24 -6.84 -14.15
C THR A 54 -0.92 -7.35 -14.71
N ILE A 55 -0.99 -8.01 -15.86
CA ILE A 55 0.15 -8.66 -16.52
C ILE A 55 0.23 -8.14 -17.93
N THR A 56 1.40 -7.65 -18.33
CA THR A 56 1.68 -7.25 -19.71
C THR A 56 2.51 -8.33 -20.39
N VAL A 57 1.98 -8.88 -21.46
CA VAL A 57 2.65 -9.85 -22.31
C VAL A 57 3.06 -9.14 -23.59
N SER A 58 4.29 -9.33 -24.03
CA SER A 58 4.83 -8.72 -25.23
C SER A 58 5.41 -9.77 -26.19
N ASN A 59 5.37 -9.47 -27.47
CA ASN A 59 6.16 -10.16 -28.47
C ASN A 59 7.50 -9.40 -28.65
N PRO A 60 8.61 -9.89 -28.08
CA PRO A 60 9.89 -9.19 -28.06
C PRO A 60 10.62 -9.20 -29.43
N ASN A 61 10.09 -9.91 -30.41
CA ASN A 61 10.71 -9.94 -31.73
C ASN A 61 10.69 -8.54 -32.34
N LYS A 62 11.78 -8.16 -32.96
CA LYS A 62 11.90 -6.87 -33.64
C LYS A 62 11.54 -7.05 -35.11
N ALA A 63 10.68 -6.17 -35.62
CA ALA A 63 10.52 -6.04 -37.06
C ALA A 63 11.88 -5.71 -37.69
N LEU A 64 12.27 -6.44 -38.71
CA LEU A 64 13.42 -6.04 -39.52
C LEU A 64 13.10 -4.71 -40.18
N ALA A 65 14.06 -3.74 -40.10
CA ALA A 65 13.88 -2.38 -40.55
C ALA A 65 13.39 -2.32 -42.00
N GLY A 66 12.10 -2.11 -42.17
CA GLY A 66 11.41 -1.77 -43.41
C GLY A 66 10.52 -0.57 -43.10
N ASP A 67 10.07 0.20 -44.07
CA ASP A 67 9.25 1.38 -43.90
C ASP A 67 8.15 1.15 -42.86
N THR A 68 8.26 1.83 -41.72
CA THR A 68 7.31 1.70 -40.61
C THR A 68 6.17 2.70 -40.74
N THR A 69 4.99 2.24 -41.11
CA THR A 69 3.74 2.93 -40.79
C THR A 69 3.21 2.39 -39.48
N SER A 70 3.20 3.21 -38.41
CA SER A 70 2.65 2.80 -37.13
C SER A 70 1.17 3.16 -37.05
N ASP A 71 0.28 2.20 -37.20
CA ASP A 71 -1.13 2.33 -36.85
C ASP A 71 -1.38 1.72 -35.46
N SER A 72 -1.78 2.52 -34.49
CA SER A 72 -2.18 2.03 -33.17
C SER A 72 -3.69 1.82 -33.13
N ASN A 73 -4.14 0.56 -33.15
CA ASN A 73 -5.52 0.20 -32.91
C ASN A 73 -5.71 -0.31 -31.49
N THR A 74 -6.50 0.37 -30.70
CA THR A 74 -6.88 -0.07 -29.35
C THR A 74 -8.21 -0.83 -29.44
N TYR A 75 -8.20 -2.11 -29.17
CA TYR A 75 -9.39 -2.95 -29.10
C TYR A 75 -9.77 -3.16 -27.62
N ASN A 76 -10.94 -2.67 -27.24
CA ASN A 76 -11.51 -2.93 -25.92
C ASN A 76 -12.51 -4.08 -26.04
N TYR A 77 -12.15 -5.27 -25.54
CA TYR A 77 -13.07 -6.39 -25.44
C TYR A 77 -13.76 -6.33 -24.07
N GLY A 78 -14.95 -5.75 -24.03
CA GLY A 78 -15.83 -5.80 -22.88
C GLY A 78 -16.71 -7.04 -22.94
N THR A 79 -16.50 -8.05 -22.09
CA THR A 79 -17.53 -9.07 -21.86
C THR A 79 -18.50 -8.51 -20.84
N GLY A 80 -19.70 -8.17 -21.31
CA GLY A 80 -20.78 -7.66 -20.45
C GLY A 80 -21.17 -8.71 -19.41
N SER A 81 -20.75 -8.52 -18.22
CA SER A 81 -21.36 -8.98 -16.96
C SER A 81 -20.49 -8.50 -15.80
N SER A 82 -20.97 -7.59 -15.05
CA SER A 82 -20.73 -7.08 -13.71
C SER A 82 -19.37 -7.22 -12.99
N MET A 83 -18.31 -7.71 -13.61
CA MET A 83 -16.92 -7.57 -13.18
C MET A 83 -16.08 -7.28 -14.42
N GLY A 84 -15.74 -5.99 -14.59
CA GLY A 84 -15.06 -5.51 -15.77
C GLY A 84 -13.67 -6.13 -15.93
N THR A 85 -13.55 -7.08 -16.83
CA THR A 85 -12.26 -7.52 -17.36
C THR A 85 -12.02 -6.74 -18.63
N SER A 86 -11.05 -5.84 -18.64
CA SER A 86 -10.66 -5.10 -19.83
C SER A 86 -9.36 -5.66 -20.38
N ILE A 87 -9.34 -5.96 -21.68
CA ILE A 87 -8.13 -6.24 -22.45
C ILE A 87 -7.83 -4.99 -23.26
N THR A 88 -6.68 -4.38 -23.03
CA THR A 88 -6.17 -3.33 -23.92
C THR A 88 -5.12 -3.94 -24.80
N HIS A 89 -5.40 -4.08 -26.08
CA HIS A 89 -4.47 -4.55 -27.09
C HIS A 89 -3.97 -3.35 -27.89
N SER A 90 -2.67 -3.07 -27.82
CA SER A 90 -2.01 -2.08 -28.67
C SER A 90 -1.30 -2.80 -29.81
N GLN A 91 -1.81 -2.68 -31.02
CA GLN A 91 -1.16 -3.26 -32.19
C GLN A 91 -0.43 -2.17 -32.95
N THR A 92 0.88 -2.34 -33.11
CA THR A 92 1.66 -1.57 -34.08
C THR A 92 1.83 -2.41 -35.32
N THR A 93 1.07 -2.11 -36.38
CA THR A 93 1.18 -2.84 -37.64
C THR A 93 2.30 -2.22 -38.47
N THR A 94 3.39 -2.96 -38.63
CA THR A 94 4.45 -2.63 -39.58
C THR A 94 4.18 -3.33 -40.86
N THR A 95 3.78 -2.65 -41.93
CA THR A 95 3.60 -3.23 -43.25
C THR A 95 4.94 -3.22 -43.99
N SER A 96 5.68 -4.35 -43.95
CA SER A 96 6.86 -4.53 -44.83
C SER A 96 6.46 -5.44 -45.99
N SER A 97 6.72 -5.01 -47.21
CA SER A 97 6.46 -5.75 -48.45
C SER A 97 7.56 -6.75 -48.85
N THR A 98 8.35 -7.22 -47.89
CA THR A 98 9.37 -8.24 -48.10
C THR A 98 8.95 -9.55 -47.43
N ASN A 99 9.18 -10.69 -48.08
CA ASN A 99 8.94 -12.05 -47.59
C ASN A 99 9.77 -12.41 -46.35
N THR A 100 9.66 -11.61 -45.29
CA THR A 100 10.24 -11.92 -43.98
C THR A 100 9.24 -12.82 -43.24
N PRO A 101 9.69 -13.88 -42.56
CA PRO A 101 8.81 -14.72 -41.79
C PRO A 101 8.03 -13.85 -40.80
N ASP A 102 6.72 -14.01 -40.85
CA ASP A 102 5.78 -13.31 -39.99
C ASP A 102 6.06 -13.66 -38.53
N GLY A 103 6.77 -12.79 -37.83
CA GLY A 103 7.10 -12.95 -36.41
C GLY A 103 5.91 -12.69 -35.46
N ALA A 104 4.70 -12.63 -35.97
CA ALA A 104 3.49 -12.51 -35.19
C ALA A 104 3.15 -13.83 -34.49
N VAL A 105 2.59 -13.72 -33.30
CA VAL A 105 2.15 -14.83 -32.46
C VAL A 105 0.65 -14.77 -32.27
N TYR A 106 -0.06 -15.88 -32.47
CA TYR A 106 -1.46 -15.99 -32.10
C TYR A 106 -1.58 -16.50 -30.66
N LEU A 107 -2.17 -15.70 -29.75
CA LEU A 107 -2.45 -16.07 -28.38
C LEU A 107 -3.78 -16.83 -28.31
N LYS A 108 -3.72 -18.14 -28.08
CA LYS A 108 -4.91 -18.98 -27.91
C LYS A 108 -5.52 -18.85 -26.53
N GLU A 109 -4.68 -18.86 -25.52
CA GLU A 109 -5.14 -18.89 -24.14
C GLU A 109 -4.13 -18.21 -23.22
N VAL A 110 -4.65 -17.38 -22.30
CA VAL A 110 -3.89 -16.81 -21.20
C VAL A 110 -4.65 -17.09 -19.91
N THR A 111 -4.04 -17.87 -19.04
CA THR A 111 -4.64 -18.37 -17.80
C THR A 111 -3.73 -18.09 -16.62
N LEU A 112 -4.27 -17.51 -15.57
CA LEU A 112 -3.58 -17.40 -14.29
C LEU A 112 -4.02 -18.54 -13.37
N LEU A 113 -3.06 -19.27 -12.82
CA LEU A 113 -3.28 -20.34 -11.84
C LEU A 113 -2.67 -19.95 -10.50
N ALA A 114 -3.39 -20.23 -9.45
CA ALA A 114 -2.91 -20.13 -8.07
C ALA A 114 -3.41 -21.35 -7.30
N ASP A 115 -2.57 -21.85 -6.41
CA ASP A 115 -2.94 -22.93 -5.49
C ASP A 115 -3.35 -22.32 -4.13
N SER A 116 -4.17 -23.07 -3.37
CA SER A 116 -4.51 -22.68 -2.00
C SER A 116 -3.25 -22.29 -1.23
N PRO A 117 -3.29 -21.16 -0.52
CA PRO A 117 -4.45 -20.39 -0.07
C PRO A 117 -4.85 -19.20 -0.97
N LEU A 118 -4.40 -19.14 -2.22
CA LEU A 118 -4.80 -18.14 -3.19
C LEU A 118 -5.78 -18.75 -4.21
N HIS A 119 -6.78 -17.98 -4.61
CA HIS A 119 -7.77 -18.37 -5.61
C HIS A 119 -7.88 -17.33 -6.70
N VAL A 120 -7.82 -17.77 -7.95
CA VAL A 120 -8.13 -16.91 -9.11
C VAL A 120 -9.64 -16.92 -9.31
N THR A 121 -10.28 -15.76 -9.18
CA THR A 121 -11.74 -15.62 -9.28
C THR A 121 -12.21 -15.10 -10.64
N SER A 122 -11.30 -14.55 -11.43
CA SER A 122 -11.57 -14.12 -12.80
C SER A 122 -11.54 -15.29 -13.80
N LYS A 123 -12.12 -15.06 -14.97
CA LYS A 123 -12.10 -16.02 -16.09
C LYS A 123 -10.76 -15.96 -16.84
N ASN A 124 -10.42 -17.05 -17.52
CA ASN A 124 -9.33 -17.11 -18.47
C ASN A 124 -9.65 -16.33 -19.74
N PHE A 125 -8.59 -15.93 -20.46
CA PHE A 125 -8.71 -15.31 -21.76
C PHE A 125 -8.49 -16.37 -22.83
N ASN A 126 -9.48 -16.58 -23.69
CA ASN A 126 -9.42 -17.55 -24.79
C ASN A 126 -9.54 -16.80 -26.12
N ASP A 127 -8.89 -17.32 -27.15
CA ASP A 127 -8.89 -16.76 -28.49
C ASP A 127 -8.57 -15.26 -28.52
N VAL A 128 -7.49 -14.90 -27.83
CA VAL A 128 -7.09 -13.50 -27.63
C VAL A 128 -6.80 -12.82 -28.99
N GLY A 129 -6.15 -13.54 -29.90
CA GLY A 129 -5.85 -13.04 -31.23
C GLY A 129 -4.36 -12.95 -31.51
N ARG A 130 -4.05 -12.27 -32.61
CA ARG A 130 -2.70 -12.15 -33.16
C ARG A 130 -1.98 -10.97 -32.58
N MET A 131 -0.75 -11.18 -32.14
CA MET A 131 0.16 -10.18 -31.60
C MET A 131 1.37 -10.06 -32.53
N GLY A 132 1.54 -8.89 -33.17
CA GLY A 132 2.64 -8.58 -34.06
C GLY A 132 3.97 -8.46 -33.36
N MET A 133 5.03 -8.30 -34.12
CA MET A 133 6.37 -8.04 -33.57
C MET A 133 6.40 -6.68 -32.86
N GLY A 134 6.85 -6.67 -31.59
CA GLY A 134 6.90 -5.47 -30.76
C GLY A 134 5.59 -5.10 -30.08
N ASP A 135 4.48 -5.81 -30.38
CA ASP A 135 3.18 -5.57 -29.73
C ASP A 135 3.19 -6.04 -28.29
N SER A 136 2.28 -5.46 -27.51
CA SER A 136 1.99 -5.88 -26.15
C SER A 136 0.48 -5.95 -25.89
N ALA A 137 0.07 -6.90 -25.04
CA ALA A 137 -1.28 -7.07 -24.57
C ALA A 137 -1.32 -7.12 -23.05
N GLN A 138 -2.29 -6.44 -22.43
CA GLN A 138 -2.45 -6.40 -20.99
C GLN A 138 -3.63 -7.27 -20.57
N PHE A 139 -3.38 -8.13 -19.57
CA PHE A 139 -4.35 -9.05 -19.00
C PHE A 139 -4.57 -8.69 -17.52
N THR A 140 -5.84 -8.62 -17.14
CA THR A 140 -6.21 -8.31 -15.76
C THR A 140 -6.98 -9.47 -15.17
N PHE A 141 -6.45 -10.01 -14.07
CA PHE A 141 -7.05 -11.08 -13.29
C PHE A 141 -7.42 -10.57 -11.90
N THR A 142 -8.40 -11.23 -11.29
CA THR A 142 -8.76 -11.03 -9.89
C THR A 142 -8.36 -12.27 -9.11
N ILE A 143 -7.67 -12.05 -8.00
CA ILE A 143 -7.30 -13.10 -7.05
C ILE A 143 -7.90 -12.79 -5.68
N GLN A 144 -8.09 -13.83 -4.87
CA GLN A 144 -8.55 -13.73 -3.49
C GLN A 144 -7.67 -14.60 -2.59
N ALA A 145 -7.28 -14.08 -1.44
CA ALA A 145 -6.60 -14.82 -0.39
C ALA A 145 -7.61 -15.41 0.60
N ASP A 146 -7.32 -16.58 1.16
CA ASP A 146 -8.13 -17.16 2.24
C ASP A 146 -8.04 -16.29 3.49
N SER A 147 -9.12 -16.25 4.29
CA SER A 147 -9.17 -15.45 5.51
C SER A 147 -8.25 -15.95 6.64
N GLY A 148 -7.82 -17.20 6.59
CA GLY A 148 -6.92 -17.82 7.57
C GLY A 148 -5.50 -18.02 7.08
N VAL A 149 -5.10 -17.39 5.97
CA VAL A 149 -3.77 -17.56 5.38
C VAL A 149 -2.69 -16.95 6.28
N ALA A 150 -1.56 -17.66 6.41
CA ALA A 150 -0.38 -17.17 7.12
C ALA A 150 0.36 -16.09 6.31
N ASP A 151 1.14 -15.26 7.00
CA ASP A 151 2.04 -14.31 6.33
C ASP A 151 3.08 -15.05 5.50
N GLY A 152 3.34 -14.56 4.28
CA GLY A 152 4.30 -15.21 3.39
C GLY A 152 4.25 -14.72 1.95
N ILE A 153 5.05 -15.38 1.12
CA ILE A 153 5.09 -15.18 -0.33
C ILE A 153 4.50 -16.42 -0.98
N TYR A 154 3.48 -16.23 -1.80
CA TYR A 154 2.74 -17.31 -2.42
C TYR A 154 2.95 -17.31 -3.93
N PRO A 155 3.28 -18.47 -4.54
CA PRO A 155 3.49 -18.57 -5.96
C PRO A 155 2.17 -18.63 -6.71
N MET A 156 2.18 -18.07 -7.91
CA MET A 156 1.18 -18.22 -8.96
C MET A 156 1.88 -18.56 -10.26
N THR A 157 1.14 -19.08 -11.22
CA THR A 157 1.68 -19.39 -12.55
C THR A 157 0.80 -18.79 -13.63
N LEU A 158 1.37 -17.91 -14.45
CA LEU A 158 0.73 -17.50 -15.70
C LEU A 158 1.05 -18.55 -16.77
N LYS A 159 0.02 -19.13 -17.36
CA LYS A 159 0.13 -20.03 -18.50
C LYS A 159 -0.32 -19.34 -19.77
N ILE A 160 0.51 -19.37 -20.79
CA ILE A 160 0.22 -18.81 -22.11
C ILE A 160 0.34 -19.93 -23.13
N ARG A 161 -0.70 -20.11 -23.95
CA ARG A 161 -0.70 -21.01 -25.09
C ARG A 161 -0.79 -20.23 -26.40
N THR A 162 0.11 -20.51 -27.30
CA THR A 162 0.14 -19.91 -28.63
C THR A 162 -0.24 -20.96 -29.71
N ASP A 163 -0.53 -20.50 -30.94
CA ASP A 163 -0.87 -21.38 -32.05
C ASP A 163 0.29 -22.27 -32.47
N ASP A 164 1.51 -21.76 -32.35
CA ASP A 164 2.72 -22.46 -32.78
C ASP A 164 3.13 -23.60 -31.85
N SER A 165 2.45 -23.77 -30.73
CA SER A 165 2.77 -24.79 -29.74
C SER A 165 1.56 -25.24 -28.95
N ASP A 166 1.37 -26.54 -28.82
CA ASP A 166 0.44 -27.13 -27.85
C ASP A 166 0.99 -27.07 -26.41
N ILE A 167 2.21 -26.56 -26.24
CA ILE A 167 2.87 -26.44 -24.95
C ILE A 167 2.57 -25.10 -24.35
N TYR A 168 2.18 -25.09 -23.06
CA TYR A 168 2.04 -23.85 -22.29
C TYR A 168 3.40 -23.26 -21.91
N LEU A 169 3.55 -21.97 -22.16
CA LEU A 169 4.62 -21.20 -21.58
C LEU A 169 4.20 -20.85 -20.14
N ASN A 170 5.02 -21.24 -19.17
CA ASN A 170 4.72 -21.04 -17.76
C ASN A 170 5.62 -19.95 -17.19
N TYR A 171 5.02 -18.89 -16.65
CA TYR A 171 5.72 -17.80 -15.99
C TYR A 171 5.40 -17.81 -14.50
N PRO A 172 6.40 -18.02 -13.62
CA PRO A 172 6.20 -17.94 -12.17
C PRO A 172 6.01 -16.49 -11.75
N LEU A 173 5.00 -16.24 -10.95
CA LEU A 173 4.66 -14.95 -10.34
C LEU A 173 4.52 -15.15 -8.84
N THR A 174 4.62 -14.09 -8.07
CA THR A 174 4.50 -14.18 -6.61
C THR A 174 3.62 -13.07 -6.06
N VAL A 175 2.88 -13.38 -5.00
CA VAL A 175 2.07 -12.44 -4.23
C VAL A 175 2.49 -12.50 -2.77
N GLN A 176 2.63 -11.34 -2.14
CA GLN A 176 2.91 -11.24 -0.73
C GLN A 176 1.60 -11.08 0.06
N ILE A 177 1.47 -11.84 1.14
CA ILE A 177 0.40 -11.71 2.12
C ILE A 177 0.99 -11.34 3.47
N SER A 178 0.37 -10.38 4.16
CA SER A 178 0.75 -9.99 5.50
C SER A 178 -0.48 -9.59 6.32
N SER A 179 -0.61 -10.17 7.49
CA SER A 179 -1.63 -9.86 8.49
C SER A 179 -1.31 -8.58 9.29
N ALA A 180 -0.14 -7.96 9.06
CA ALA A 180 0.22 -6.69 9.68
C ALA A 180 -0.87 -5.65 9.44
N SER A 181 -1.22 -4.90 10.48
CA SER A 181 -2.30 -3.91 10.49
C SER A 181 -1.79 -2.55 10.97
N LEU A 182 -2.65 -1.56 10.97
CA LEU A 182 -2.39 -0.31 11.67
C LEU A 182 -2.37 -0.56 13.17
N LYS A 183 -1.43 0.09 13.88
CA LYS A 183 -1.36 0.07 15.33
C LYS A 183 -1.80 1.44 15.86
N VAL A 184 -2.75 1.42 16.80
CA VAL A 184 -3.20 2.63 17.49
C VAL A 184 -2.57 2.65 18.89
N VAL A 185 -2.05 3.79 19.30
CA VAL A 185 -1.44 4.00 20.62
C VAL A 185 -2.03 5.27 21.21
N ILE A 186 -2.37 5.23 22.50
CA ILE A 186 -2.74 6.44 23.25
C ILE A 186 -1.45 7.19 23.54
N ASN A 187 -1.29 8.38 22.94
CA ASN A 187 -0.14 9.24 23.17
C ASN A 187 -0.35 10.11 24.42
N ASP A 188 -1.54 10.73 24.52
CA ASP A 188 -1.92 11.53 25.69
C ASP A 188 -3.41 11.38 25.98
N ALA A 189 -3.77 11.32 27.26
CA ALA A 189 -5.15 11.22 27.70
C ALA A 189 -5.32 11.81 29.10
N PRO A 190 -6.50 12.34 29.43
CA PRO A 190 -6.78 12.87 30.76
C PRO A 190 -6.83 11.74 31.80
N LYS A 191 -6.42 12.01 33.03
CA LYS A 191 -6.54 11.06 34.15
C LYS A 191 -8.00 10.73 34.49
N ALA A 192 -8.91 11.68 34.26
CA ALA A 192 -10.33 11.53 34.46
C ALA A 192 -11.11 12.34 33.43
N PHE A 193 -12.22 11.78 32.96
CA PHE A 193 -13.19 12.48 32.11
C PHE A 193 -14.22 13.19 32.98
N SER A 194 -14.76 14.28 32.48
CA SER A 194 -15.82 15.06 33.12
C SER A 194 -16.73 15.68 32.08
N THR A 195 -17.74 16.43 32.52
CA THR A 195 -18.57 17.28 31.65
C THR A 195 -17.82 18.48 31.08
N ALA A 196 -16.59 18.76 31.54
CA ALA A 196 -15.69 19.68 30.88
C ALA A 196 -14.95 19.00 29.73
N LYS A 197 -14.55 19.78 28.73
CA LYS A 197 -13.77 19.34 27.58
C LYS A 197 -12.41 18.78 28.02
N SER A 198 -12.08 17.60 27.56
CA SER A 198 -10.78 16.94 27.72
C SER A 198 -10.22 16.58 26.34
N SER A 199 -8.90 16.46 26.23
CA SER A 199 -8.23 16.08 24.99
C SER A 199 -7.69 14.65 25.08
N VAL A 200 -7.89 13.87 24.01
CA VAL A 200 -7.27 12.56 23.81
C VAL A 200 -6.48 12.60 22.53
N THR A 201 -5.19 12.30 22.62
CA THR A 201 -4.27 12.25 21.48
C THR A 201 -3.88 10.79 21.21
N LEU A 202 -4.05 10.38 19.95
CA LEU A 202 -3.75 9.03 19.48
C LEU A 202 -2.69 9.09 18.39
N ASP A 203 -1.74 8.16 18.44
CA ASP A 203 -0.79 7.90 17.37
C ASP A 203 -1.22 6.65 16.60
N ILE A 204 -1.27 6.78 15.27
CA ILE A 204 -1.60 5.71 14.34
C ILE A 204 -0.32 5.39 13.56
N VAL A 205 0.15 4.17 13.69
CA VAL A 205 1.37 3.70 13.00
C VAL A 205 0.99 2.66 11.97
N ASN A 206 1.41 2.85 10.74
CA ASN A 206 1.25 1.83 9.70
C ASN A 206 2.39 0.80 9.81
N LEU A 207 2.09 -0.38 10.36
CA LEU A 207 3.05 -1.50 10.47
C LEU A 207 3.08 -2.38 9.21
N ARG A 208 2.26 -2.05 8.20
CA ARG A 208 2.22 -2.82 6.95
C ARG A 208 3.41 -2.51 6.06
N PRO A 209 3.82 -3.45 5.21
CA PRO A 209 4.89 -3.23 4.23
C PRO A 209 4.44 -2.34 3.05
N ASN A 210 3.14 -2.03 2.92
CA ASN A 210 2.58 -1.12 1.92
C ASN A 210 1.76 0.00 2.56
N GLY A 211 1.50 1.06 1.80
CA GLY A 211 0.59 2.13 2.21
C GLY A 211 -0.87 1.66 2.28
N VAL A 212 -1.68 2.39 3.02
CA VAL A 212 -3.13 2.21 3.12
C VAL A 212 -3.83 3.55 2.88
N ASP A 213 -5.08 3.49 2.42
CA ASP A 213 -5.86 4.65 2.03
C ASP A 213 -7.14 4.77 2.88
N ALA A 214 -7.83 5.89 2.73
CA ALA A 214 -9.11 6.19 3.40
C ALA A 214 -9.07 5.93 4.92
N VAL A 215 -7.91 6.19 5.54
CA VAL A 215 -7.74 5.99 6.99
C VAL A 215 -8.58 7.01 7.74
N SER A 216 -9.41 6.52 8.64
CA SER A 216 -10.18 7.35 9.57
C SER A 216 -10.21 6.75 10.97
N VAL A 217 -10.29 7.61 11.97
CA VAL A 217 -10.43 7.23 13.38
C VAL A 217 -11.86 7.46 13.81
N VAL A 218 -12.51 6.39 14.23
CA VAL A 218 -13.92 6.40 14.65
C VAL A 218 -13.99 6.28 16.17
N PRO A 219 -14.48 7.35 16.86
CA PRO A 219 -14.69 7.31 18.30
C PRO A 219 -15.97 6.54 18.64
N THR A 220 -15.96 5.82 19.75
CA THR A 220 -17.12 5.10 20.28
C THR A 220 -17.26 5.32 21.79
N GLY A 221 -18.48 5.31 22.28
CA GLY A 221 -18.80 5.49 23.69
C GLY A 221 -20.08 6.29 23.86
N SER A 222 -21.17 5.61 24.32
CA SER A 222 -22.52 6.21 24.46
C SER A 222 -22.57 7.37 25.44
N ASP A 223 -21.70 7.35 26.45
CA ASP A 223 -21.67 8.32 27.55
C ASP A 223 -20.87 9.57 27.22
N PHE A 224 -20.27 9.64 26.03
CA PHE A 224 -19.36 10.71 25.61
C PHE A 224 -19.86 11.41 24.36
N THR A 225 -19.43 12.66 24.21
CA THR A 225 -19.47 13.42 22.96
C THR A 225 -18.05 13.67 22.50
N PHE A 226 -17.85 13.62 21.18
CA PHE A 226 -16.55 13.75 20.54
C PHE A 226 -16.53 14.92 19.57
N LYS A 227 -15.37 15.55 19.40
CA LYS A 227 -15.08 16.46 18.27
C LYS A 227 -13.76 16.07 17.64
N PRO A 228 -13.75 15.71 16.35
CA PRO A 228 -14.93 15.60 15.45
C PRO A 228 -15.95 14.55 15.92
N VAL A 229 -17.22 14.73 15.49
CA VAL A 229 -18.36 13.97 16.06
C VAL A 229 -18.41 12.54 15.59
N GLN A 230 -18.18 12.30 14.31
CA GLN A 230 -18.32 10.97 13.69
C GLN A 230 -16.98 10.27 13.54
N GLU A 231 -16.06 10.92 12.88
CA GLU A 231 -14.73 10.38 12.58
C GLU A 231 -13.72 11.52 12.36
N TYR A 232 -12.46 11.19 12.53
CA TYR A 232 -11.33 12.02 12.12
C TYR A 232 -10.72 11.41 10.86
N ILE A 233 -10.83 12.09 9.73
CA ILE A 233 -10.28 11.62 8.45
C ILE A 233 -8.79 11.97 8.39
N VAL A 234 -7.97 10.93 8.23
CA VAL A 234 -6.51 11.04 8.08
C VAL A 234 -6.12 11.06 6.60
N GLY A 235 -6.76 10.21 5.80
CA GLY A 235 -6.43 10.01 4.38
C GLY A 235 -5.53 8.79 4.17
N SER A 236 -4.36 8.96 3.54
CA SER A 236 -3.43 7.86 3.28
C SER A 236 -2.28 7.88 4.30
N ILE A 237 -1.82 6.69 4.70
CA ILE A 237 -0.63 6.51 5.56
C ILE A 237 0.32 5.56 4.84
N GLY A 238 1.52 6.03 4.51
CA GLY A 238 2.57 5.22 3.88
C GLY A 238 3.10 4.11 4.78
N ALA A 239 3.83 3.17 4.21
CA ALA A 239 4.46 2.07 4.96
C ALA A 239 5.43 2.61 6.03
N GLY A 240 5.24 2.21 7.29
CA GLY A 240 6.08 2.63 8.42
C GLY A 240 5.86 4.08 8.87
N GLU A 241 4.90 4.80 8.31
CA GLU A 241 4.58 6.16 8.72
C GLU A 241 3.70 6.20 9.98
N LEU A 242 3.80 7.31 10.70
CA LEU A 242 3.02 7.63 11.88
C LEU A 242 2.20 8.90 11.64
N TYR A 243 0.96 8.89 12.10
CA TYR A 243 0.07 10.04 12.08
C TYR A 243 -0.57 10.25 13.46
N THR A 244 -0.58 11.49 13.95
CA THR A 244 -1.15 11.85 15.26
C THR A 244 -2.49 12.53 15.06
N VAL A 245 -3.51 12.08 15.79
CA VAL A 245 -4.86 12.66 15.79
C VAL A 245 -5.26 13.07 17.20
N GLN A 246 -6.07 14.11 17.30
CA GLN A 246 -6.58 14.60 18.58
C GLN A 246 -8.10 14.68 18.56
N PHE A 247 -8.72 14.17 19.61
CA PHE A 247 -10.14 14.31 19.87
C PHE A 247 -10.40 15.14 21.14
N ASP A 248 -11.38 16.02 21.05
CA ASP A 248 -12.00 16.58 22.23
C ASP A 248 -13.09 15.62 22.72
N VAL A 249 -13.01 15.21 23.97
CA VAL A 249 -13.91 14.26 24.59
C VAL A 249 -14.58 14.92 25.79
N THR A 250 -15.91 14.82 25.87
CA THR A 250 -16.71 15.40 26.97
C THR A 250 -17.72 14.36 27.41
N ALA A 251 -17.78 14.05 28.69
CA ALA A 251 -18.83 13.20 29.25
C ALA A 251 -20.19 13.92 29.17
N LYS A 252 -21.24 13.21 28.78
CA LYS A 252 -22.60 13.76 28.66
C LYS A 252 -23.20 14.10 30.03
N ASN A 253 -22.84 13.33 31.05
CA ASN A 253 -23.33 13.48 32.41
C ASN A 253 -22.15 13.39 33.39
N SER A 254 -22.35 13.86 34.61
CA SER A 254 -21.36 13.74 35.70
C SER A 254 -21.15 12.32 36.19
N THR A 255 -22.12 11.43 35.92
CA THR A 255 -22.05 10.00 36.18
C THR A 255 -22.04 9.24 34.86
N PHE A 256 -20.97 8.52 34.59
CA PHE A 256 -20.82 7.63 33.43
C PHE A 256 -20.16 6.33 33.88
N SER A 257 -20.49 5.22 33.19
CA SER A 257 -19.98 3.89 33.54
C SER A 257 -19.01 3.35 32.50
N GLY A 258 -19.05 3.89 31.28
CA GLY A 258 -18.20 3.47 30.17
C GLY A 258 -16.92 4.28 30.05
N ASN A 259 -16.06 3.83 29.17
CA ASN A 259 -14.84 4.54 28.74
C ASN A 259 -14.93 4.84 27.25
N PRO A 260 -14.38 5.97 26.78
CA PRO A 260 -14.29 6.24 25.35
C PRO A 260 -13.32 5.28 24.70
N SER A 261 -13.69 4.80 23.52
CA SER A 261 -12.87 3.90 22.72
C SER A 261 -12.73 4.44 21.30
N PHE A 262 -11.67 4.05 20.63
CA PHE A 262 -11.34 4.51 19.29
C PHE A 262 -10.91 3.32 18.45
N LYS A 263 -11.45 3.20 17.24
CA LYS A 263 -10.98 2.24 16.24
C LYS A 263 -10.56 2.98 14.99
N VAL A 264 -9.66 2.37 14.22
CA VAL A 264 -9.25 2.89 12.92
C VAL A 264 -9.87 2.03 11.83
N VAL A 265 -10.46 2.68 10.84
CA VAL A 265 -10.98 2.06 9.62
C VAL A 265 -10.11 2.53 8.47
N TYR A 266 -9.76 1.63 7.56
CA TYR A 266 -8.87 1.94 6.44
C TYR A 266 -9.10 1.01 5.25
N MET A 267 -8.57 1.36 4.08
CA MET A 267 -8.58 0.54 2.88
C MET A 267 -7.18 0.01 2.54
N ASN A 268 -7.10 -1.28 2.23
CA ASN A 268 -5.97 -1.89 1.55
C ASN A 268 -6.36 -2.18 0.10
N GLY A 269 -6.00 -1.30 -0.82
CA GLY A 269 -6.55 -1.30 -2.17
C GLY A 269 -8.06 -1.04 -2.16
N HIS A 270 -8.88 -2.05 -2.47
CA HIS A 270 -10.35 -1.96 -2.42
C HIS A 270 -10.97 -2.68 -1.21
N ASN A 271 -10.15 -3.22 -0.33
CA ASN A 271 -10.62 -4.00 0.82
C ASN A 271 -10.66 -3.13 2.07
N TRP A 272 -11.81 -3.13 2.74
CA TRP A 272 -12.00 -2.42 4.00
C TRP A 272 -11.55 -3.26 5.19
N HIS A 273 -10.81 -2.61 6.09
CA HIS A 273 -10.31 -3.21 7.33
C HIS A 273 -10.57 -2.29 8.50
N GLU A 274 -10.61 -2.87 9.70
CA GLU A 274 -10.65 -2.12 10.94
C GLU A 274 -9.72 -2.72 11.98
N THR A 275 -9.21 -1.87 12.87
CA THR A 275 -8.44 -2.31 14.03
C THR A 275 -9.37 -2.72 15.16
N ALA A 276 -8.86 -3.53 16.09
CA ALA A 276 -9.52 -3.66 17.39
C ALA A 276 -9.61 -2.28 18.05
N PRO A 277 -10.75 -1.97 18.72
CA PRO A 277 -10.89 -0.71 19.42
C PRO A 277 -9.90 -0.60 20.59
N ILE A 278 -9.26 0.58 20.73
CA ILE A 278 -8.46 0.91 21.90
C ILE A 278 -9.31 1.73 22.87
N THR A 279 -9.33 1.33 24.13
CA THR A 279 -10.11 1.99 25.18
C THR A 279 -9.21 2.88 26.03
N VAL A 280 -9.63 4.12 26.23
CA VAL A 280 -8.95 5.06 27.12
C VAL A 280 -9.53 4.91 28.53
N TYR A 281 -8.81 4.22 29.38
CA TYR A 281 -9.24 4.02 30.77
C TYR A 281 -9.00 5.30 31.58
N SER A 282 -9.98 5.69 32.39
CA SER A 282 -9.90 6.81 33.30
C SER A 282 -10.29 6.39 34.71
N ASP A 283 -9.74 7.06 35.70
CA ASP A 283 -10.16 6.90 37.09
C ASP A 283 -11.59 7.43 37.27
N HIS A 284 -12.55 6.55 37.48
CA HIS A 284 -13.96 6.91 37.71
C HIS A 284 -14.19 7.55 39.10
N SER A 285 -13.16 7.59 39.93
CA SER A 285 -13.23 8.06 41.33
C SER A 285 -13.15 9.56 41.53
N ALA A 286 -13.02 10.33 40.45
CA ALA A 286 -12.88 11.78 40.57
C ALA A 286 -14.12 12.55 40.11
N ALA A 287 -15.18 12.53 40.91
CA ALA A 287 -16.03 13.71 41.00
C ALA A 287 -15.18 14.85 41.65
N VAL A 288 -14.19 15.34 40.89
CA VAL A 288 -13.37 16.43 41.38
C VAL A 288 -14.03 17.75 41.03
N ALA A 289 -14.33 18.49 42.09
CA ALA A 289 -14.63 19.92 42.03
C ALA A 289 -13.65 20.60 41.06
N ALA A 290 -14.18 21.45 40.19
CA ALA A 290 -13.37 22.26 39.28
C ALA A 290 -12.23 22.93 40.05
N PRO A 291 -10.99 22.83 39.58
CA PRO A 291 -9.91 23.59 40.21
C PRO A 291 -10.20 25.07 39.97
N SER A 292 -10.62 25.74 41.02
CA SER A 292 -10.61 27.19 41.10
C SER A 292 -9.17 27.65 41.00
N GLY A 293 -8.80 28.25 39.89
CA GLY A 293 -7.59 29.06 39.74
C GLY A 293 -6.30 28.27 39.54
N ALA A 294 -6.08 27.72 38.36
CA ALA A 294 -4.73 27.46 37.91
C ALA A 294 -4.10 28.77 37.47
N GLY A 295 -3.21 29.29 38.29
CA GLY A 295 -2.34 30.42 37.92
C GLY A 295 -1.63 30.05 36.61
N ASP A 296 -1.67 30.99 35.69
CA ASP A 296 -1.06 30.85 34.35
C ASP A 296 0.47 30.74 34.50
N ASN A 297 0.96 29.49 34.59
CA ASN A 297 2.39 29.19 34.67
C ASN A 297 3.10 29.31 33.31
N SER A 298 2.40 29.79 32.28
CA SER A 298 2.99 29.95 30.93
C SER A 298 4.18 30.92 30.95
N LEU A 299 4.14 31.94 31.86
CA LEU A 299 5.24 32.88 32.07
C LEU A 299 6.50 32.22 32.66
N MET A 300 6.35 31.22 33.52
CA MET A 300 7.49 30.48 34.10
C MET A 300 8.20 29.60 33.04
N TYR A 301 7.45 28.95 32.15
CA TYR A 301 8.05 28.19 31.08
C TYR A 301 8.76 29.09 30.07
N LEU A 302 8.19 30.24 29.73
CA LEU A 302 8.79 31.22 28.83
C LEU A 302 10.08 31.81 29.43
N LEU A 303 10.11 32.12 30.72
CA LEU A 303 11.32 32.52 31.44
C LEU A 303 12.38 31.41 31.44
N GLY A 304 12.00 30.14 31.65
CA GLY A 304 12.91 29.00 31.59
C GLY A 304 13.59 28.85 30.23
N ILE A 305 12.84 29.01 29.16
CA ILE A 305 13.37 28.93 27.78
C ILE A 305 14.33 30.09 27.48
N ILE A 306 14.02 31.32 27.94
CA ILE A 306 14.87 32.48 27.73
C ILE A 306 16.21 32.32 28.48
N VAL A 307 16.18 31.82 29.73
CA VAL A 307 17.39 31.56 30.51
C VAL A 307 18.26 30.49 29.85
N LEU A 308 17.66 29.42 29.37
CA LEU A 308 18.39 28.34 28.68
C LEU A 308 19.03 28.83 27.38
N ALA A 309 18.33 29.64 26.60
CA ALA A 309 18.86 30.28 25.40
C ALA A 309 20.05 31.24 25.71
N ALA A 310 19.94 32.00 26.80
CA ALA A 310 21.03 32.90 27.23
C ALA A 310 22.29 32.13 27.66
N ILE A 311 22.13 30.99 28.35
CA ILE A 311 23.25 30.11 28.73
C ILE A 311 23.96 29.53 27.49
N VAL A 312 23.18 29.05 26.52
CA VAL A 312 23.74 28.50 25.28
C VAL A 312 24.48 29.56 24.46
N LEU A 313 23.89 30.75 24.30
CA LEU A 313 24.52 31.84 23.59
C LEU A 313 25.77 32.35 24.30
N GLY A 314 25.73 32.45 25.66
CA GLY A 314 26.88 32.80 26.47
C GLY A 314 28.03 31.77 26.34
N GLY A 315 27.69 30.49 26.35
CA GLY A 315 28.68 29.40 26.13
C GLY A 315 29.33 29.48 24.76
N ILE A 316 28.55 29.72 23.70
CA ILE A 316 29.08 29.90 22.31
C ILE A 316 29.97 31.14 22.24
N PHE A 317 29.56 32.23 22.87
CA PHE A 317 30.37 33.46 22.90
C PHE A 317 31.73 33.27 23.60
N LEU A 318 31.74 32.62 24.76
CA LEU A 318 32.96 32.30 25.51
C LEU A 318 33.86 31.32 24.72
N TYR A 319 33.29 30.34 24.07
CA TYR A 319 34.03 29.43 23.21
C TYR A 319 34.70 30.15 22.03
N MET A 320 33.96 31.04 21.36
CA MET A 320 34.54 31.84 20.24
C MET A 320 35.61 32.82 20.72
N ARG A 321 35.45 33.39 21.90
CA ARG A 321 36.44 34.29 22.51
C ARG A 321 37.73 33.54 22.87
N SER A 322 37.60 32.35 23.49
CA SER A 322 38.74 31.47 23.82
C SER A 322 39.53 31.07 22.57
N LYS A 323 38.86 30.80 21.46
CA LYS A 323 39.54 30.44 20.19
C LYS A 323 40.25 31.60 19.50
N ARG A 324 39.87 32.89 19.78
CA ARG A 324 40.55 34.08 19.27
C ARG A 324 41.78 34.46 20.10
N SER A 325 41.89 34.00 21.34
CA SER A 325 43.03 34.29 22.22
C SER A 325 44.23 33.36 21.99
N ASN A 326 44.03 32.25 21.24
CA ASN A 326 45.07 31.26 20.96
C ASN A 326 45.57 31.32 19.52
N ARG A 327 45.44 32.45 18.81
CA ARG A 327 46.09 32.72 17.53
C ARG A 327 47.06 33.91 17.61
#